data_e8a316e28c634cbf1f02219f29472c40
#
_entry.id   e8a316e28c634cbf1f02219f29472c40
#
_cell.length_a   1.000
_cell.length_b   1.000
_cell.length_c   1.000
_cell.angle_alpha   90.00
_cell.angle_beta   90.00
_cell.angle_gamma   90.00
#
_symmetry.space_group_name_H-M   'P 1'
#
loop_
_entity.id
_entity.type
_entity.pdbx_description
1 polymer ?
#
loop_
_entity_poly.entity_id
_entity_poly.type
_entity_poly.pdbx_seq_one_letter_code
_entity_poly.pdbx_strand_id
1 'polypeptide(L)'
;FNFRSAACVRTDGLMMFVAVGKVNIGMLADTLVILGCRTAMELDINGTWPFFATYAGFGKSDRDGRTIDTRMGDPNRHLHGATKDFIALFDPETLKPGAVK
;
A
#
# COMPACT_ATOMS: atom_id res chain seq x y z
N PHE A 1 -16.43 3.95 -12.17
CA PHE A 1 -14.98 3.70 -12.25
C PHE A 1 -14.23 4.55 -11.26
N ASN A 2 -13.49 3.92 -10.37
CA ASN A 2 -12.68 4.60 -9.36
C ASN A 2 -11.24 4.11 -9.44
N PHE A 3 -10.35 4.83 -8.78
CA PHE A 3 -9.02 4.32 -8.48
C PHE A 3 -9.15 3.25 -7.41
N ARG A 4 -8.58 2.07 -7.64
CA ARG A 4 -8.72 0.92 -6.76
C ARG A 4 -7.36 0.36 -6.41
N SER A 5 -7.27 -0.25 -5.24
CA SER A 5 -6.07 -0.94 -4.80
C SER A 5 -6.40 -2.29 -4.21
N ALA A 6 -5.41 -3.15 -4.20
CA ALA A 6 -5.50 -4.48 -3.63
C ALA A 6 -4.16 -4.92 -3.06
N ALA A 7 -4.21 -5.77 -2.07
CA ALA A 7 -3.07 -6.56 -1.64
C ALA A 7 -3.28 -7.99 -2.14
N CYS A 8 -2.23 -8.62 -2.65
CA CYS A 8 -2.34 -9.99 -3.10
C CYS A 8 -1.11 -10.80 -2.71
N VAL A 9 -1.32 -12.10 -2.60
CA VAL A 9 -0.24 -13.07 -2.48
C VAL A 9 -0.19 -13.86 -3.78
N ARG A 10 0.95 -13.82 -4.44
CA ARG A 10 1.17 -14.53 -5.70
C ARG A 10 1.39 -16.02 -5.46
N THR A 11 1.31 -16.79 -6.55
CA THR A 11 1.57 -18.23 -6.50
C THR A 11 2.99 -18.57 -6.07
N ASP A 12 3.94 -17.65 -6.27
CA ASP A 12 5.33 -17.80 -5.79
C ASP A 12 5.54 -17.37 -4.34
N GLY A 13 4.48 -16.95 -3.64
CA GLY A 13 4.52 -16.56 -2.25
C GLY A 13 4.84 -15.09 -1.99
N LEU A 14 5.13 -14.30 -3.02
CA LEU A 14 5.40 -12.88 -2.85
C LEU A 14 4.09 -12.10 -2.63
N MET A 15 4.16 -11.15 -1.70
CA MET A 15 3.06 -10.20 -1.49
C MET A 15 3.25 -8.99 -2.41
N MET A 16 2.15 -8.55 -3.01
CA MET A 16 2.14 -7.36 -3.86
C MET A 16 1.07 -6.38 -3.42
N PHE A 17 1.39 -5.10 -3.55
CA PHE A 17 0.39 -4.04 -3.57
C PHE A 17 0.14 -3.65 -5.03
N VAL A 18 -1.12 -3.54 -5.40
CA VAL A 18 -1.53 -3.18 -6.76
C VAL A 18 -2.46 -1.97 -6.68
N ALA A 19 -2.16 -0.95 -7.46
CA ALA A 19 -3.02 0.22 -7.61
C ALA A 19 -3.34 0.40 -9.09
N VAL A 20 -4.60 0.63 -9.40
CA VAL A 20 -5.09 0.76 -10.77
C VAL A 20 -6.00 1.97 -10.88
N GLY A 21 -5.82 2.75 -11.92
CA GLY A 21 -6.61 3.95 -12.17
C GLY A 21 -7.90 3.65 -12.92
N LYS A 22 -8.99 4.21 -12.45
CA LYS A 22 -10.29 4.28 -13.15
C LYS A 22 -10.77 2.94 -13.69
N VAL A 23 -10.91 1.97 -12.82
CA VAL A 23 -11.40 0.63 -13.17
C VAL A 23 -12.61 0.26 -12.31
N ASN A 24 -13.41 -0.69 -12.78
CA ASN A 24 -14.42 -1.33 -11.95
C ASN A 24 -13.83 -2.56 -11.24
N ILE A 25 -14.61 -3.18 -10.36
CA ILE A 25 -14.13 -4.31 -9.58
C ILE A 25 -13.77 -5.52 -10.46
N GLY A 26 -14.50 -5.76 -11.53
CA GLY A 26 -14.20 -6.86 -12.46
C GLY A 26 -12.87 -6.67 -13.16
N MET A 27 -12.57 -5.45 -13.59
CA MET A 27 -11.29 -5.13 -14.21
C MET A 27 -10.13 -5.28 -13.23
N LEU A 28 -10.32 -4.89 -11.97
CA LEU A 28 -9.32 -5.13 -10.93
C LEU A 28 -9.08 -6.62 -10.74
N ALA A 29 -10.13 -7.41 -10.63
CA ALA A 29 -10.04 -8.85 -10.45
C ALA A 29 -9.27 -9.51 -11.60
N ASP A 30 -9.57 -9.13 -12.84
CA ASP A 30 -8.88 -9.64 -14.02
C ASP A 30 -7.39 -9.28 -14.00
N THR A 31 -7.06 -8.06 -13.60
CA THR A 31 -5.67 -7.62 -13.46
C THR A 31 -4.93 -8.48 -12.45
N LEU A 32 -5.53 -8.77 -11.31
CA LEU A 32 -4.92 -9.57 -10.26
C LEU A 32 -4.65 -11.02 -10.74
N VAL A 33 -5.56 -11.59 -11.52
CA VAL A 33 -5.36 -12.92 -12.11
C VAL A 33 -4.16 -12.89 -13.07
N ILE A 34 -4.08 -11.90 -13.95
CA ILE A 34 -2.97 -11.76 -14.89
C ILE A 34 -1.63 -11.62 -14.17
N LEU A 35 -1.61 -10.92 -13.02
CA LEU A 35 -0.40 -10.73 -12.22
C LEU A 35 0.01 -11.98 -11.42
N GLY A 36 -0.76 -13.05 -11.48
CA GLY A 36 -0.45 -14.30 -10.79
C GLY A 36 -0.87 -14.34 -9.34
N CYS A 37 -1.88 -13.57 -8.95
CA CYS A 37 -2.39 -13.56 -7.59
C CYS A 37 -3.14 -14.86 -7.29
N ARG A 38 -2.74 -15.54 -6.22
CA ARG A 38 -3.44 -16.71 -5.70
C ARG A 38 -4.59 -16.31 -4.78
N THR A 39 -4.34 -15.32 -3.95
CA THR A 39 -5.30 -14.74 -3.00
C THR A 39 -5.16 -13.24 -3.05
N ALA A 40 -6.27 -12.53 -3.04
CA ALA A 40 -6.25 -11.07 -3.09
C ALA A 40 -7.37 -10.50 -2.24
N MET A 41 -7.13 -9.29 -1.74
CA MET A 41 -8.10 -8.51 -0.98
C MET A 41 -8.13 -7.10 -1.53
N GLU A 42 -9.32 -6.62 -1.87
CA GLU A 42 -9.48 -5.22 -2.25
C GLU A 42 -9.24 -4.33 -1.03
N LEU A 43 -8.50 -3.27 -1.24
CA LEU A 43 -8.26 -2.22 -0.26
C LEU A 43 -9.13 -1.02 -0.61
N ASP A 44 -8.63 0.19 -0.35
CA ASP A 44 -9.41 1.39 -0.56
C ASP A 44 -9.86 1.58 -2.01
N ILE A 45 -11.09 2.05 -2.15
CA ILE A 45 -11.64 2.61 -3.36
C ILE A 45 -11.61 4.13 -3.19
N ASN A 46 -11.03 4.83 -4.14
CA ASN A 46 -10.79 6.25 -3.98
C ASN A 46 -11.11 7.02 -5.26
N GLY A 47 -11.71 8.19 -5.11
CA GLY A 47 -11.98 9.08 -6.25
C GLY A 47 -10.74 9.76 -6.79
N THR A 48 -9.68 9.84 -6.02
CA THR A 48 -8.38 10.36 -6.44
C THR A 48 -7.39 9.20 -6.67
N TRP A 49 -6.59 8.85 -5.68
CA TRP A 49 -5.65 7.73 -5.80
C TRP A 49 -5.56 6.96 -4.50
N PRO A 50 -5.43 5.62 -4.56
CA PRO A 50 -5.00 4.84 -3.41
C PRO A 50 -3.64 5.31 -2.92
N PHE A 51 -3.28 4.92 -1.71
CA PHE A 51 -2.04 5.37 -1.10
C PHE A 51 -1.16 4.16 -0.74
N PHE A 52 0.10 4.25 -1.14
CA PHE A 52 1.15 3.33 -0.70
C PHE A 52 2.45 4.12 -0.58
N ALA A 53 3.07 4.05 0.57
CA ALA A 53 4.35 4.71 0.80
C ALA A 53 5.31 3.77 1.51
N THR A 54 6.59 3.98 1.25
CA THR A 54 7.68 3.31 1.96
C THR A 54 8.44 4.35 2.77
N TYR A 55 8.99 3.94 3.89
CA TYR A 55 9.76 4.81 4.78
C TYR A 55 11.07 4.14 5.12
N ALA A 56 12.19 4.83 4.85
CA ALA A 56 13.50 4.44 5.31
C ALA A 56 13.81 5.12 6.65
N GLY A 57 14.73 4.57 7.41
CA GLY A 57 15.18 5.21 8.63
C GLY A 57 14.13 5.27 9.73
N PHE A 58 13.48 4.16 10.02
CA PHE A 58 12.50 4.04 11.09
C PHE A 58 12.99 4.72 12.37
N GLY A 59 12.13 5.55 12.95
CA GLY A 59 12.46 6.31 14.15
C GLY A 59 13.19 7.63 13.92
N LYS A 60 13.53 7.96 12.68
CA LYS A 60 14.10 9.27 12.36
C LYS A 60 13.02 10.32 12.29
N SER A 61 13.39 11.55 12.63
CA SER A 61 12.46 12.69 12.66
C SER A 61 12.11 13.21 11.28
N ASP A 62 12.97 13.05 10.32
CA ASP A 62 12.83 13.62 8.97
C ASP A 62 11.95 12.79 8.04
N ARG A 63 11.69 11.54 8.39
CA ARG A 63 10.73 10.67 7.68
C ARG A 63 10.97 10.62 6.18
N ASP A 64 11.92 9.83 5.80
CA ASP A 64 12.26 9.64 4.38
C ASP A 64 11.18 8.78 3.69
N GLY A 65 9.99 9.37 3.53
CA GLY A 65 8.84 8.72 2.91
C GLY A 65 8.82 8.89 1.41
N ARG A 66 8.43 7.82 0.71
CA ARG A 66 8.28 7.83 -0.74
C ARG A 66 7.02 7.09 -1.15
N THR A 67 6.21 7.70 -1.99
CA THR A 67 5.09 7.01 -2.63
C THR A 67 5.57 6.31 -3.88
N ILE A 68 4.86 5.25 -4.28
CA ILE A 68 5.15 4.55 -5.54
C ILE A 68 4.67 5.32 -6.76
N ASP A 69 3.82 6.32 -6.56
CA ASP A 69 3.30 7.18 -7.63
C ASP A 69 3.04 8.56 -7.06
N THR A 70 3.49 9.60 -7.76
CA THR A 70 3.37 10.99 -7.28
C THR A 70 1.92 11.45 -7.12
N ARG A 71 0.97 10.82 -7.82
CA ARG A 71 -0.45 11.12 -7.69
C ARG A 71 -1.02 10.74 -6.33
N MET A 72 -0.31 9.96 -5.55
CA MET A 72 -0.73 9.56 -4.21
C MET A 72 -0.56 10.66 -3.16
N GLY A 73 0.09 11.75 -3.51
CA GLY A 73 0.24 12.91 -2.63
C GLY A 73 1.42 12.80 -1.68
N ASP A 74 1.32 13.49 -0.54
CA ASP A 74 2.40 13.56 0.44
C ASP A 74 2.64 12.20 1.10
N PRO A 75 3.84 11.61 0.96
CA PRO A 75 4.14 10.33 1.56
C PRO A 75 4.14 10.35 3.11
N ASN A 76 4.31 11.52 3.71
CA ASN A 76 4.40 11.66 5.16
C ASN A 76 3.06 12.00 5.83
N ARG A 77 1.97 12.05 5.09
CA ARG A 77 0.68 12.51 5.61
C ARG A 77 0.15 11.69 6.80
N HIS A 78 0.45 10.41 6.85
CA HIS A 78 0.01 9.54 7.94
C HIS A 78 0.90 9.62 9.18
N LEU A 79 2.02 10.31 9.11
CA LEU A 79 2.93 10.49 10.24
C LEU A 79 2.52 11.63 11.16
N HIS A 80 1.56 12.43 10.75
CA HIS A 80 1.07 13.59 11.50
C HIS A 80 -0.34 13.40 12.08
N GLY A 81 -0.77 12.16 12.22
CA GLY A 81 -2.12 11.85 12.60
C GLY A 81 -3.06 11.88 11.40
N ALA A 82 -3.83 10.85 11.24
CA ALA A 82 -4.78 10.71 10.15
C ALA A 82 -6.11 10.22 10.69
N THR A 83 -7.19 10.60 10.01
CA THR A 83 -8.55 10.17 10.38
C THR A 83 -8.94 8.84 9.75
N LYS A 84 -8.12 8.31 8.84
CA LYS A 84 -8.38 7.06 8.14
C LYS A 84 -7.45 5.96 8.63
N ASP A 85 -7.94 4.74 8.61
CA ASP A 85 -7.16 3.57 8.94
C ASP A 85 -6.09 3.32 7.87
N PHE A 86 -5.03 2.66 8.29
CA PHE A 86 -3.97 2.21 7.40
C PHE A 86 -3.38 0.90 7.90
N ILE A 87 -2.68 0.21 7.01
CA ILE A 87 -1.94 -1.01 7.33
C ILE A 87 -0.45 -0.67 7.25
N ALA A 88 0.28 -0.98 8.31
CA ALA A 88 1.72 -0.79 8.36
C ALA A 88 2.43 -2.14 8.33
N LEU A 89 3.43 -2.25 7.47
CA LEU A 89 4.28 -3.43 7.36
C LEU A 89 5.70 -3.02 7.72
N PHE A 90 6.33 -3.80 8.59
CA PHE A 90 7.67 -3.51 9.07
C PHE A 90 8.62 -4.61 8.61
N ASP A 91 9.81 -4.22 8.19
CA ASP A 91 10.89 -5.17 7.97
C ASP A 91 11.41 -5.62 9.34
N PRO A 92 11.24 -6.90 9.70
CA PRO A 92 11.63 -7.37 11.04
C PRO A 92 13.13 -7.25 11.30
N GLU A 93 13.96 -7.24 10.26
CA GLU A 93 15.41 -7.11 10.42
C GLU A 93 15.84 -5.71 10.84
N THR A 94 15.00 -4.70 10.56
CA THR A 94 15.29 -3.31 10.90
C THR A 94 14.58 -2.83 12.16
N LEU A 95 13.67 -3.64 12.70
CA LEU A 95 12.93 -3.28 13.91
C LEU A 95 13.81 -3.41 15.14
N LYS A 96 13.82 -2.36 15.96
CA LYS A 96 14.40 -2.42 17.30
C LYS A 96 13.43 -3.13 18.25
N PRO A 97 13.94 -3.88 19.24
CA PRO A 97 13.07 -4.48 20.28
C PRO A 97 12.16 -3.43 20.92
N GLY A 98 10.86 -3.73 20.99
CA GLY A 98 9.88 -2.83 21.57
C GLY A 98 9.41 -1.68 20.68
N ALA A 99 9.86 -1.60 19.43
CA ALA A 99 9.47 -0.54 18.50
C ALA A 99 7.99 -0.63 18.11
N VAL A 100 7.45 -1.84 18.07
CA VAL A 100 6.03 -2.10 17.81
C VAL A 100 5.46 -2.82 19.03
N LYS A 101 4.37 -2.28 19.55
CA LYS A 101 3.68 -2.82 20.73
C LYS A 101 2.47 -3.63 20.34
#